data_10787037ee3ce8590e65c011a8cd0ec2
#
_entry.id   10787037ee3ce8590e65c011a8cd0ec2
#
_cell.length_a   1.000
_cell.length_b   1.000
_cell.length_c   1.000
_cell.angle_alpha   90.00
_cell.angle_beta   90.00
_cell.angle_gamma   90.00
#
_symmetry.space_group_name_H-M   'P 1'
#
loop_
_entity.id
_entity.type
_entity.pdbx_description
1 polymer ?
#
loop_
_entity_poly.entity_id
_entity_poly.type
_entity_poly.pdbx_seq_one_letter_code
_entity_poly.pdbx_strand_id
1 'polypeptide(L)'
;MDNFDYDLFVIGAGSGGVRAARMAAGFGARVAVAEDRYMGGTCVNVGCVPKKLYVYASEFSKSFSDARNFGWDSTRPAFDWATLRDNKKNEISRLNAIYNRLLDGVKADVIDGRARIVDAHTVAVGERVFTADKILIATGGWPYIPEFPGSEYAITSNEIFDLEAFPRRLVIVGGGYIAVEFAGIFNGLGSQVTQLYRGPLFLRGFDADIRAHAAREIAKTGVDLRFELNVEAIEPAAGGLRLQLSDGSTLEADVVLYATGRKPNLQGLGLENVNVATSEFGTIEVDEEYRTSEPSIFALGDVTGGMELILVALAEGMAFARRQFGEPAGAVDYDFIPTAVFCQPNIGTVGFTEEQARAKFGHIRLFKSTFKPMKHTISGRDEQTFMKLIVDKASDRVVGVHMMGPDAGEIMQGIAIALRAGATKALFDTTIGIHPTAAEEFVTMREPWTED
;
A
#
# COMPACT_ATOMS: atom_id res chain seq x y z
N MET A 1 -40.43 -15.96 -0.04
CA MET A 1 -39.15 -15.33 -0.41
C MET A 1 -39.41 -13.85 -0.36
N ASP A 2 -38.75 -13.16 0.51
CA ASP A 2 -38.86 -11.69 0.61
C ASP A 2 -38.43 -11.10 -0.72
N ASN A 3 -39.20 -10.19 -1.28
CA ASN A 3 -38.99 -9.65 -2.63
C ASN A 3 -38.09 -8.42 -2.52
N PHE A 4 -36.79 -8.63 -2.26
CA PHE A 4 -35.80 -7.57 -2.25
C PHE A 4 -35.56 -7.00 -3.65
N ASP A 5 -35.15 -5.74 -3.74
CA ASP A 5 -34.72 -5.10 -4.98
C ASP A 5 -33.48 -5.78 -5.54
N TYR A 6 -32.51 -6.12 -4.64
CA TYR A 6 -31.24 -6.75 -4.96
C TYR A 6 -30.95 -7.98 -4.11
N ASP A 7 -30.19 -8.91 -4.65
CA ASP A 7 -29.66 -10.05 -3.90
C ASP A 7 -28.39 -9.62 -3.12
N LEU A 8 -27.66 -8.60 -3.64
CA LEU A 8 -26.51 -8.00 -3.00
C LEU A 8 -26.48 -6.49 -3.23
N PHE A 9 -26.35 -5.71 -2.14
CA PHE A 9 -26.06 -4.29 -2.18
C PHE A 9 -24.64 -4.05 -1.64
N VAL A 10 -23.73 -3.52 -2.48
CA VAL A 10 -22.35 -3.23 -2.11
C VAL A 10 -22.19 -1.76 -1.79
N ILE A 11 -21.64 -1.44 -0.63
CA ILE A 11 -21.31 -0.06 -0.22
C ILE A 11 -19.82 0.15 -0.40
N GLY A 12 -19.45 0.93 -1.43
CA GLY A 12 -18.09 1.24 -1.82
C GLY A 12 -17.64 0.51 -3.09
N ALA A 13 -17.23 1.28 -4.10
CA ALA A 13 -16.70 0.79 -5.37
C ALA A 13 -15.17 0.76 -5.42
N GLY A 14 -14.53 0.45 -4.30
CA GLY A 14 -13.11 0.15 -4.22
C GLY A 14 -12.78 -1.24 -4.79
N SER A 15 -11.51 -1.66 -4.65
CA SER A 15 -11.00 -2.92 -5.21
C SER A 15 -11.81 -4.14 -4.78
N GLY A 16 -12.09 -4.28 -3.48
CA GLY A 16 -12.87 -5.39 -2.93
C GLY A 16 -14.31 -5.35 -3.37
N GLY A 17 -14.98 -4.18 -3.26
CA GLY A 17 -16.39 -4.00 -3.60
C GLY A 17 -16.67 -4.27 -5.08
N VAL A 18 -15.90 -3.70 -5.99
CA VAL A 18 -16.04 -3.96 -7.44
C VAL A 18 -15.79 -5.43 -7.77
N ARG A 19 -14.79 -6.06 -7.13
CA ARG A 19 -14.54 -7.48 -7.34
C ARG A 19 -15.71 -8.33 -6.87
N ALA A 20 -16.21 -8.11 -5.66
CA ALA A 20 -17.34 -8.83 -5.10
C ALA A 20 -18.61 -8.66 -5.97
N ALA A 21 -18.93 -7.41 -6.34
CA ALA A 21 -20.08 -7.09 -7.18
C ALA A 21 -20.03 -7.81 -8.53
N ARG A 22 -18.90 -7.71 -9.25
CA ARG A 22 -18.73 -8.36 -10.56
C ARG A 22 -18.86 -9.87 -10.49
N MET A 23 -18.28 -10.49 -9.47
CA MET A 23 -18.32 -11.93 -9.32
C MET A 23 -19.72 -12.40 -8.92
N ALA A 24 -20.37 -11.73 -7.98
CA ALA A 24 -21.74 -12.05 -7.59
C ALA A 24 -22.71 -11.93 -8.77
N ALA A 25 -22.65 -10.84 -9.53
CA ALA A 25 -23.45 -10.67 -10.75
C ALA A 25 -23.13 -11.73 -11.82
N GLY A 26 -21.86 -12.12 -11.96
CA GLY A 26 -21.43 -13.22 -12.83
C GLY A 26 -22.02 -14.60 -12.43
N PHE A 27 -22.37 -14.78 -11.17
CA PHE A 27 -23.10 -15.96 -10.67
C PHE A 27 -24.62 -15.81 -10.76
N GLY A 28 -25.13 -14.71 -11.31
CA GLY A 28 -26.54 -14.47 -11.56
C GLY A 28 -27.26 -13.65 -10.50
N ALA A 29 -26.56 -13.11 -9.50
CA ALA A 29 -27.16 -12.22 -8.51
C ALA A 29 -27.52 -10.86 -9.11
N ARG A 30 -28.64 -10.26 -8.65
CA ARG A 30 -28.99 -8.86 -8.89
C ARG A 30 -28.17 -8.00 -7.94
N VAL A 31 -27.30 -7.15 -8.48
CA VAL A 31 -26.31 -6.42 -7.68
C VAL A 31 -26.43 -4.91 -7.88
N ALA A 32 -26.42 -4.15 -6.78
CA ALA A 32 -26.19 -2.72 -6.79
C ALA A 32 -24.87 -2.39 -6.11
N VAL A 33 -24.19 -1.33 -6.57
CA VAL A 33 -22.97 -0.77 -5.98
C VAL A 33 -23.16 0.72 -5.77
N ALA A 34 -23.06 1.18 -4.52
CA ALA A 34 -23.09 2.61 -4.19
C ALA A 34 -21.67 3.14 -4.01
N GLU A 35 -21.38 4.31 -4.60
CA GLU A 35 -20.12 5.01 -4.49
C GLU A 35 -20.33 6.53 -4.40
N ASP A 36 -19.68 7.22 -3.46
CA ASP A 36 -19.88 8.65 -3.22
C ASP A 36 -18.72 9.53 -3.70
N ARG A 37 -17.62 8.93 -4.21
CA ARG A 37 -16.44 9.69 -4.62
C ARG A 37 -15.97 9.36 -6.04
N TYR A 38 -15.45 8.14 -6.22
CA TYR A 38 -14.90 7.76 -7.51
C TYR A 38 -14.72 6.24 -7.65
N MET A 39 -15.04 5.73 -8.83
CA MET A 39 -14.91 4.31 -9.15
C MET A 39 -13.47 3.82 -9.07
N GLY A 40 -13.26 2.62 -8.55
CA GLY A 40 -11.95 2.02 -8.33
C GLY A 40 -11.31 2.36 -6.97
N GLY A 41 -11.95 3.26 -6.20
CA GLY A 41 -11.57 3.61 -4.83
C GLY A 41 -10.17 4.20 -4.68
N THR A 42 -9.61 4.11 -3.48
CA THR A 42 -8.30 4.68 -3.12
C THR A 42 -7.19 4.27 -4.08
N CYS A 43 -7.09 3.00 -4.43
CA CYS A 43 -6.01 2.49 -5.27
C CYS A 43 -5.87 3.21 -6.60
N VAL A 44 -6.97 3.33 -7.31
CA VAL A 44 -6.98 3.91 -8.66
C VAL A 44 -6.78 5.42 -8.59
N ASN A 45 -7.39 6.09 -7.61
CA ASN A 45 -7.54 7.53 -7.63
C ASN A 45 -6.50 8.28 -6.79
N VAL A 46 -6.23 7.83 -5.57
CA VAL A 46 -5.35 8.51 -4.60
C VAL A 46 -4.44 7.52 -3.87
N GLY A 47 -4.01 6.47 -4.54
CA GLY A 47 -3.20 5.39 -3.97
C GLY A 47 -2.19 4.82 -4.95
N CYS A 48 -2.27 3.51 -5.18
CA CYS A 48 -1.22 2.74 -5.86
C CYS A 48 -0.93 3.21 -7.27
N VAL A 49 -1.96 3.49 -8.07
CA VAL A 49 -1.76 3.87 -9.49
C VAL A 49 -1.09 5.24 -9.61
N PRO A 50 -1.65 6.34 -9.07
CA PRO A 50 -1.00 7.63 -9.19
C PRO A 50 0.36 7.67 -8.49
N LYS A 51 0.52 6.97 -7.37
CA LYS A 51 1.79 6.84 -6.67
C LYS A 51 2.84 6.19 -7.57
N LYS A 52 2.53 5.06 -8.22
CA LYS A 52 3.49 4.36 -9.09
C LYS A 52 3.86 5.19 -10.33
N LEU A 53 2.92 5.95 -10.89
CA LEU A 53 3.22 6.91 -11.97
C LEU A 53 4.22 7.98 -11.51
N TYR A 54 4.07 8.47 -10.27
CA TYR A 54 4.99 9.46 -9.72
C TYR A 54 6.35 8.86 -9.34
N VAL A 55 6.41 7.59 -8.92
CA VAL A 55 7.67 6.85 -8.76
C VAL A 55 8.44 6.82 -10.07
N TYR A 56 7.80 6.42 -11.19
CA TYR A 56 8.44 6.40 -12.50
C TYR A 56 8.96 7.79 -12.91
N ALA A 57 8.16 8.84 -12.71
CA ALA A 57 8.58 10.19 -13.01
C ALA A 57 9.82 10.61 -12.19
N SER A 58 9.86 10.26 -10.91
CA SER A 58 10.99 10.57 -10.03
C SER A 58 12.27 9.80 -10.38
N GLU A 59 12.16 8.59 -10.92
CA GLU A 59 13.29 7.76 -11.35
C GLU A 59 13.99 8.32 -12.59
N PHE A 60 13.27 9.02 -13.51
CA PHE A 60 13.91 9.69 -14.66
C PHE A 60 15.00 10.68 -14.23
N SER A 61 14.78 11.41 -13.15
CA SER A 61 15.76 12.38 -12.62
C SER A 61 17.10 11.71 -12.29
N LYS A 62 17.09 10.52 -11.72
CA LYS A 62 18.29 9.72 -11.44
C LYS A 62 18.89 9.14 -12.72
N SER A 63 18.03 8.69 -13.64
CA SER A 63 18.45 8.11 -14.92
C SER A 63 19.21 9.11 -15.78
N PHE A 64 18.83 10.39 -15.81
CA PHE A 64 19.60 11.44 -16.49
C PHE A 64 21.01 11.61 -15.92
N SER A 65 21.16 11.51 -14.60
CA SER A 65 22.48 11.58 -13.96
C SER A 65 23.33 10.36 -14.25
N ASP A 66 22.75 9.16 -14.19
CA ASP A 66 23.43 7.90 -14.50
C ASP A 66 23.93 7.87 -15.95
N ALA A 67 23.11 8.35 -16.89
CA ALA A 67 23.35 8.27 -18.33
C ALA A 67 24.68 8.90 -18.78
N ARG A 68 25.16 9.93 -18.07
CA ARG A 68 26.42 10.63 -18.41
C ARG A 68 27.61 9.69 -18.45
N ASN A 69 27.73 8.83 -17.44
CA ASN A 69 28.86 7.90 -17.37
C ASN A 69 28.74 6.72 -18.33
N PHE A 70 27.57 6.55 -18.96
CA PHE A 70 27.34 5.63 -20.09
C PHE A 70 27.53 6.27 -21.47
N GLY A 71 28.07 7.51 -21.51
CA GLY A 71 28.39 8.21 -22.75
C GLY A 71 27.27 9.05 -23.35
N TRP A 72 26.15 9.23 -22.64
CA TRP A 72 25.06 10.11 -23.10
C TRP A 72 25.34 11.55 -22.66
N ASP A 73 25.27 12.48 -23.58
CA ASP A 73 25.26 13.91 -23.26
C ASP A 73 23.87 14.27 -22.72
N SER A 74 23.70 14.10 -21.40
CA SER A 74 22.45 14.38 -20.71
C SER A 74 22.65 15.51 -19.71
N THR A 75 22.04 16.66 -19.98
CA THR A 75 21.76 17.66 -18.95
C THR A 75 20.46 17.25 -18.25
N ARG A 76 20.34 17.52 -16.94
CA ARG A 76 19.07 17.30 -16.24
C ARG A 76 18.03 18.28 -16.83
N PRO A 77 16.99 17.80 -17.54
CA PRO A 77 15.97 18.70 -18.06
C PRO A 77 15.15 19.33 -16.95
N ALA A 78 14.51 20.45 -17.24
CA ALA A 78 13.55 21.06 -16.33
C ALA A 78 12.36 20.13 -16.13
N PHE A 79 11.91 20.01 -14.87
CA PHE A 79 10.72 19.25 -14.55
C PHE A 79 9.49 20.17 -14.49
N ASP A 80 8.40 19.76 -15.14
CA ASP A 80 7.12 20.45 -15.11
C ASP A 80 6.06 19.61 -14.38
N TRP A 81 5.71 20.07 -13.18
CA TRP A 81 4.72 19.42 -12.32
C TRP A 81 3.32 19.40 -12.94
N ALA A 82 2.91 20.49 -13.61
CA ALA A 82 1.57 20.57 -14.19
C ALA A 82 1.38 19.50 -15.27
N THR A 83 2.36 19.31 -16.13
CA THR A 83 2.34 18.24 -17.15
C THR A 83 2.20 16.85 -16.52
N LEU A 84 2.99 16.52 -15.47
CA LEU A 84 2.89 15.22 -14.80
C LEU A 84 1.52 15.04 -14.13
N ARG A 85 1.08 16.03 -13.37
CA ARG A 85 -0.20 16.01 -12.67
C ARG A 85 -1.38 15.80 -13.63
N ASP A 86 -1.42 16.57 -14.73
CA ASP A 86 -2.54 16.55 -15.66
C ASP A 86 -2.54 15.25 -16.49
N ASN A 87 -1.39 14.75 -16.91
CA ASN A 87 -1.29 13.43 -17.55
C ASN A 87 -1.75 12.30 -16.61
N LYS A 88 -1.37 12.36 -15.32
CA LYS A 88 -1.88 11.44 -14.31
C LYS A 88 -3.40 11.52 -14.19
N LYS A 89 -4.00 12.73 -14.15
CA LYS A 89 -5.46 12.91 -14.10
C LYS A 89 -6.15 12.26 -15.29
N ASN A 90 -5.62 12.43 -16.49
CA ASN A 90 -6.14 11.82 -17.71
C ASN A 90 -6.13 10.29 -17.62
N GLU A 91 -5.04 9.69 -17.11
CA GLU A 91 -4.94 8.24 -16.93
C GLU A 91 -5.94 7.73 -15.87
N ILE A 92 -6.08 8.43 -14.75
CA ILE A 92 -7.07 8.06 -13.71
C ILE A 92 -8.50 8.12 -14.27
N SER A 93 -8.85 9.17 -15.03
CA SER A 93 -10.16 9.29 -15.68
C SER A 93 -10.42 8.12 -16.64
N ARG A 94 -9.41 7.72 -17.43
CA ARG A 94 -9.49 6.55 -18.30
C ARG A 94 -9.76 5.27 -17.52
N LEU A 95 -9.10 5.09 -16.37
CA LEU A 95 -9.31 3.93 -15.50
C LEU A 95 -10.70 3.94 -14.86
N ASN A 96 -11.19 5.06 -14.36
CA ASN A 96 -12.54 5.17 -13.82
C ASN A 96 -13.60 4.73 -14.88
N ALA A 97 -13.44 5.15 -16.12
CA ALA A 97 -14.31 4.70 -17.20
C ALA A 97 -14.22 3.19 -17.46
N ILE A 98 -13.05 2.55 -17.24
CA ILE A 98 -12.93 1.10 -17.32
C ILE A 98 -13.70 0.42 -16.17
N TYR A 99 -13.60 0.91 -14.94
CA TYR A 99 -14.33 0.36 -13.81
C TYR A 99 -15.84 0.42 -14.00
N ASN A 100 -16.38 1.54 -14.52
CA ASN A 100 -17.79 1.64 -14.90
C ASN A 100 -18.17 0.56 -15.93
N ARG A 101 -17.41 0.44 -17.03
CA ARG A 101 -17.67 -0.60 -18.04
C ARG A 101 -17.63 -2.03 -17.50
N LEU A 102 -16.78 -2.28 -16.48
CA LEU A 102 -16.70 -3.60 -15.86
C LEU A 102 -17.97 -3.97 -15.07
N LEU A 103 -18.63 -3.01 -14.45
CA LEU A 103 -19.91 -3.20 -13.77
C LEU A 103 -21.07 -3.25 -14.76
N ASP A 104 -21.10 -2.36 -15.75
CA ASP A 104 -22.09 -2.36 -16.82
C ASP A 104 -22.11 -3.71 -17.57
N GLY A 105 -20.91 -4.26 -17.86
CA GLY A 105 -20.76 -5.53 -18.58
C GLY A 105 -21.38 -6.75 -17.86
N VAL A 106 -21.56 -6.66 -16.54
CA VAL A 106 -22.25 -7.69 -15.74
C VAL A 106 -23.64 -7.24 -15.26
N LYS A 107 -24.11 -6.09 -15.74
CA LYS A 107 -25.41 -5.50 -15.40
C LYS A 107 -25.59 -5.25 -13.90
N ALA A 108 -24.52 -4.86 -13.21
CA ALA A 108 -24.62 -4.37 -11.84
C ALA A 108 -25.03 -2.89 -11.89
N ASP A 109 -26.02 -2.51 -11.10
CA ASP A 109 -26.50 -1.13 -11.02
C ASP A 109 -25.52 -0.27 -10.23
N VAL A 110 -25.01 0.81 -10.82
CA VAL A 110 -24.16 1.78 -10.14
C VAL A 110 -25.03 2.93 -9.62
N ILE A 111 -24.95 3.17 -8.32
CA ILE A 111 -25.74 4.18 -7.62
C ILE A 111 -24.76 5.25 -7.09
N ASP A 112 -24.79 6.43 -7.72
CA ASP A 112 -23.98 7.55 -7.26
C ASP A 112 -24.54 8.16 -5.99
N GLY A 113 -23.72 8.26 -4.96
CA GLY A 113 -24.02 8.88 -3.68
C GLY A 113 -23.62 8.05 -2.47
N ARG A 114 -23.61 8.73 -1.32
CA ARG A 114 -23.23 8.13 -0.04
C ARG A 114 -24.34 7.22 0.47
N ALA A 115 -24.01 5.95 0.63
CA ALA A 115 -24.92 4.96 1.18
C ALA A 115 -24.93 4.99 2.71
N ARG A 116 -26.10 4.77 3.31
CA ARG A 116 -26.31 4.61 4.75
C ARG A 116 -27.20 3.41 5.01
N ILE A 117 -26.82 2.55 5.90
CA ILE A 117 -27.60 1.41 6.37
C ILE A 117 -28.74 1.93 7.26
N VAL A 118 -29.95 1.56 6.92
CA VAL A 118 -31.19 1.95 7.64
C VAL A 118 -31.61 0.84 8.60
N ASP A 119 -31.51 -0.40 8.13
CA ASP A 119 -31.74 -1.62 8.91
C ASP A 119 -30.98 -2.79 8.26
N ALA A 120 -31.19 -4.01 8.75
CA ALA A 120 -30.49 -5.23 8.32
C ALA A 120 -30.60 -5.54 6.82
N HIS A 121 -31.60 -4.99 6.11
CA HIS A 121 -31.86 -5.26 4.70
C HIS A 121 -32.11 -3.99 3.88
N THR A 122 -32.00 -2.81 4.48
CA THR A 122 -32.36 -1.54 3.85
C THR A 122 -31.17 -0.58 3.81
N VAL A 123 -30.88 -0.05 2.62
CA VAL A 123 -29.84 0.96 2.38
C VAL A 123 -30.45 2.19 1.75
N ALA A 124 -30.12 3.37 2.28
CA ALA A 124 -30.51 4.66 1.72
C ALA A 124 -29.31 5.31 1.01
N VAL A 125 -29.56 5.88 -0.18
CA VAL A 125 -28.59 6.70 -0.93
C VAL A 125 -29.28 8.00 -1.32
N GLY A 126 -28.96 9.08 -0.62
CA GLY A 126 -29.73 10.32 -0.68
C GLY A 126 -31.20 10.10 -0.25
N GLU A 127 -32.14 10.43 -1.12
CA GLU A 127 -33.58 10.23 -0.87
C GLU A 127 -34.08 8.85 -1.34
N ARG A 128 -33.26 8.09 -2.04
CA ARG A 128 -33.62 6.75 -2.53
C ARG A 128 -33.37 5.70 -1.48
N VAL A 129 -34.29 4.74 -1.39
CA VAL A 129 -34.19 3.61 -0.46
C VAL A 129 -34.25 2.31 -1.27
N PHE A 130 -33.39 1.38 -0.92
CA PHE A 130 -33.24 0.09 -1.60
C PHE A 130 -33.25 -1.03 -0.57
N THR A 131 -33.79 -2.16 -0.97
CA THR A 131 -33.79 -3.38 -0.16
C THR A 131 -32.88 -4.44 -0.75
N ALA A 132 -32.16 -5.18 0.10
CA ALA A 132 -31.25 -6.24 -0.32
C ALA A 132 -31.28 -7.43 0.63
N ASP A 133 -31.17 -8.65 0.05
CA ASP A 133 -30.96 -9.86 0.84
C ASP A 133 -29.67 -9.80 1.63
N LYS A 134 -28.60 -9.32 1.00
CA LYS A 134 -27.28 -9.14 1.62
C LYS A 134 -26.72 -7.73 1.37
N ILE A 135 -26.07 -7.17 2.39
CA ILE A 135 -25.35 -5.89 2.30
C ILE A 135 -23.87 -6.17 2.51
N LEU A 136 -23.01 -5.68 1.62
CA LEU A 136 -21.56 -5.78 1.74
C LEU A 136 -20.94 -4.40 1.98
N ILE A 137 -20.27 -4.23 3.12
CA ILE A 137 -19.51 -3.04 3.46
C ILE A 137 -18.07 -3.19 2.92
N ALA A 138 -17.70 -2.36 1.95
CA ALA A 138 -16.37 -2.32 1.32
C ALA A 138 -15.85 -0.89 1.19
N THR A 139 -16.07 -0.09 2.22
CA THR A 139 -15.79 1.36 2.26
C THR A 139 -14.31 1.69 2.46
N GLY A 140 -13.49 0.68 2.74
CA GLY A 140 -12.03 0.81 2.86
C GLY A 140 -11.57 1.64 4.06
N GLY A 141 -10.34 2.17 3.97
CA GLY A 141 -9.75 3.02 5.00
C GLY A 141 -9.57 4.46 4.53
N TRP A 142 -9.44 5.38 5.49
CA TRP A 142 -9.26 6.80 5.29
C TRP A 142 -7.99 7.31 5.97
N PRO A 143 -7.21 8.23 5.37
CA PRO A 143 -6.06 8.84 6.02
C PRO A 143 -6.45 9.53 7.32
N TYR A 144 -5.57 9.47 8.32
CA TYR A 144 -5.80 10.06 9.62
C TYR A 144 -4.71 11.06 10.00
N ILE A 145 -5.11 12.28 10.35
CA ILE A 145 -4.28 13.30 10.98
C ILE A 145 -4.70 13.39 12.45
N PRO A 146 -3.77 13.24 13.42
CA PRO A 146 -4.06 13.53 14.82
C PRO A 146 -4.47 14.98 15.02
N GLU A 147 -5.28 15.26 16.03
CA GLU A 147 -5.62 16.63 16.44
C GLU A 147 -4.47 17.24 17.25
N PHE A 148 -3.96 18.36 16.80
CA PHE A 148 -2.97 19.20 17.47
C PHE A 148 -3.07 20.64 16.92
N PRO A 149 -2.50 21.67 17.57
CA PRO A 149 -2.56 23.05 17.09
C PRO A 149 -2.03 23.20 15.66
N GLY A 150 -2.88 23.64 14.73
CA GLY A 150 -2.54 23.82 13.32
C GLY A 150 -2.59 22.56 12.46
N SER A 151 -3.16 21.44 12.96
CA SER A 151 -3.31 20.21 12.18
C SER A 151 -4.13 20.39 10.89
N GLU A 152 -4.99 21.41 10.83
CA GLU A 152 -5.77 21.78 9.65
C GLU A 152 -4.95 22.29 8.48
N TYR A 153 -3.70 22.70 8.69
CA TYR A 153 -2.77 23.10 7.63
C TYR A 153 -2.05 21.91 6.98
N ALA A 154 -2.15 20.74 7.57
CA ALA A 154 -1.57 19.52 7.01
C ALA A 154 -2.48 18.90 5.96
N ILE A 155 -1.86 18.25 4.98
CA ILE A 155 -2.56 17.44 3.97
C ILE A 155 -2.31 15.96 4.18
N THR A 156 -3.11 15.14 3.52
CA THR A 156 -2.96 13.67 3.50
C THR A 156 -2.52 13.15 2.14
N SER A 157 -2.45 11.81 2.01
CA SER A 157 -2.22 11.14 0.74
C SER A 157 -3.35 11.38 -0.30
N ASN A 158 -4.49 11.92 0.09
CA ASN A 158 -5.56 12.26 -0.84
C ASN A 158 -5.25 13.53 -1.63
N GLU A 159 -4.69 14.55 -0.97
CA GLU A 159 -4.47 15.88 -1.54
C GLU A 159 -3.12 15.98 -2.27
N ILE A 160 -2.09 15.24 -1.84
CA ILE A 160 -0.71 15.36 -2.35
C ILE A 160 -0.59 15.08 -3.85
N PHE A 161 -1.49 14.29 -4.42
CA PHE A 161 -1.48 13.95 -5.84
C PHE A 161 -1.94 15.08 -6.76
N ASP A 162 -2.62 16.10 -6.21
CA ASP A 162 -3.30 17.12 -6.98
C ASP A 162 -2.92 18.55 -6.57
N LEU A 163 -1.75 18.72 -5.94
CA LEU A 163 -1.23 20.02 -5.57
C LEU A 163 -1.20 20.95 -6.78
N GLU A 164 -1.65 22.19 -6.64
CA GLU A 164 -1.62 23.19 -7.69
C GLU A 164 -0.19 23.60 -8.01
N ALA A 165 0.64 23.82 -6.98
CA ALA A 165 2.04 24.16 -7.10
C ALA A 165 2.94 23.03 -6.57
N PHE A 166 4.08 22.84 -7.22
CA PHE A 166 5.08 21.90 -6.76
C PHE A 166 5.77 22.44 -5.50
N PRO A 167 5.78 21.69 -4.36
CA PRO A 167 6.41 22.15 -3.13
C PRO A 167 7.93 22.09 -3.25
N ARG A 168 8.61 23.18 -2.96
CA ARG A 168 10.09 23.19 -2.88
C ARG A 168 10.58 22.57 -1.59
N ARG A 169 9.84 22.78 -0.48
CA ARG A 169 10.13 22.23 0.85
C ARG A 169 8.94 21.40 1.28
N LEU A 170 9.12 20.11 1.38
CA LEU A 170 8.08 19.18 1.80
C LEU A 170 8.48 18.52 3.12
N VAL A 171 7.67 18.68 4.15
CA VAL A 171 7.79 17.92 5.40
C VAL A 171 6.79 16.78 5.38
N ILE A 172 7.26 15.56 5.62
CA ILE A 172 6.44 14.35 5.68
C ILE A 172 6.48 13.80 7.10
N VAL A 173 5.32 13.68 7.73
CA VAL A 173 5.19 13.12 9.08
C VAL A 173 4.64 11.70 8.98
N GLY A 174 5.46 10.73 9.37
CA GLY A 174 5.08 9.33 9.35
C GLY A 174 6.27 8.38 9.12
N GLY A 175 6.09 7.13 9.50
CA GLY A 175 7.10 6.08 9.34
C GLY A 175 6.57 4.84 8.61
N GLY A 176 5.38 4.89 8.02
CA GLY A 176 4.82 3.83 7.18
C GLY A 176 5.30 3.90 5.74
N TYR A 177 4.93 2.90 4.93
CA TYR A 177 5.31 2.82 3.52
C TYR A 177 4.88 4.06 2.71
N ILE A 178 3.70 4.63 3.00
CA ILE A 178 3.21 5.85 2.33
C ILE A 178 4.21 7.01 2.52
N ALA A 179 4.65 7.25 3.76
CA ALA A 179 5.60 8.33 4.06
C ALA A 179 6.93 8.13 3.31
N VAL A 180 7.47 6.92 3.35
CA VAL A 180 8.77 6.59 2.74
C VAL A 180 8.72 6.68 1.21
N GLU A 181 7.60 6.25 0.60
CA GLU A 181 7.39 6.36 -0.84
C GLU A 181 7.29 7.81 -1.31
N PHE A 182 6.47 8.64 -0.65
CA PHE A 182 6.37 10.06 -1.00
C PHE A 182 7.68 10.82 -0.76
N ALA A 183 8.44 10.45 0.27
CA ALA A 183 9.76 11.03 0.49
C ALA A 183 10.68 10.79 -0.71
N GLY A 184 10.76 9.57 -1.22
CA GLY A 184 11.53 9.24 -2.41
C GLY A 184 11.01 9.92 -3.67
N ILE A 185 9.69 9.96 -3.87
CA ILE A 185 9.05 10.58 -5.03
C ILE A 185 9.39 12.07 -5.11
N PHE A 186 9.03 12.85 -4.10
CA PHE A 186 9.19 14.30 -4.13
C PHE A 186 10.66 14.72 -4.10
N ASN A 187 11.51 13.99 -3.37
CA ASN A 187 12.95 14.21 -3.43
C ASN A 187 13.50 13.96 -4.85
N GLY A 188 13.10 12.88 -5.50
CA GLY A 188 13.49 12.58 -6.89
C GLY A 188 12.99 13.62 -7.89
N LEU A 189 11.82 14.20 -7.68
CA LEU A 189 11.28 15.28 -8.52
C LEU A 189 11.94 16.63 -8.24
N GLY A 190 12.61 16.83 -7.09
CA GLY A 190 13.41 18.02 -6.80
C GLY A 190 12.99 18.82 -5.58
N SER A 191 12.07 18.35 -4.76
CA SER A 191 11.77 18.95 -3.45
C SER A 191 12.90 18.69 -2.46
N GLN A 192 13.15 19.65 -1.57
CA GLN A 192 13.86 19.38 -0.31
C GLN A 192 12.87 18.67 0.63
N VAL A 193 13.16 17.42 0.95
CA VAL A 193 12.27 16.58 1.76
C VAL A 193 12.87 16.33 3.13
N THR A 194 12.11 16.65 4.18
CA THR A 194 12.37 16.21 5.55
C THR A 194 11.29 15.22 5.96
N GLN A 195 11.69 14.01 6.35
CA GLN A 195 10.77 13.00 6.90
C GLN A 195 10.95 12.90 8.41
N LEU A 196 9.86 13.15 9.15
CA LEU A 196 9.78 13.07 10.60
C LEU A 196 9.10 11.79 11.03
N TYR A 197 9.67 11.08 11.99
CA TYR A 197 9.04 9.92 12.58
C TYR A 197 9.28 9.86 14.08
N ARG A 198 8.21 9.64 14.87
CA ARG A 198 8.25 9.59 16.33
C ARG A 198 8.99 8.38 16.92
N GLY A 199 9.17 7.32 16.17
CA GLY A 199 9.90 6.13 16.60
C GLY A 199 11.37 6.17 16.18
N PRO A 200 12.18 5.22 16.65
CA PRO A 200 13.62 5.19 16.39
C PRO A 200 13.97 4.80 14.95
N LEU A 201 13.06 4.14 14.23
CA LEU A 201 13.28 3.71 12.85
C LEU A 201 11.93 3.41 12.15
N PHE A 202 11.75 3.88 10.91
CA PHE A 202 10.54 3.73 10.13
C PHE A 202 10.27 2.27 9.68
N LEU A 203 9.18 2.05 8.91
CA LEU A 203 8.75 0.75 8.37
C LEU A 203 8.57 -0.32 9.47
N ARG A 204 7.89 0.04 10.56
CA ARG A 204 7.55 -0.91 11.62
C ARG A 204 6.80 -2.11 11.03
N GLY A 205 7.19 -3.32 11.43
CA GLY A 205 6.66 -4.59 10.93
C GLY A 205 7.47 -5.22 9.80
N PHE A 206 8.38 -4.47 9.16
CA PHE A 206 9.37 -5.02 8.24
C PHE A 206 10.58 -5.57 9.00
N ASP A 207 11.35 -6.44 8.33
CA ASP A 207 12.59 -7.00 8.88
C ASP A 207 13.57 -5.90 9.30
N ALA A 208 14.23 -6.08 10.45
CA ALA A 208 15.08 -5.05 11.06
C ALA A 208 16.26 -4.66 10.16
N ASP A 209 16.88 -5.63 9.47
CA ASP A 209 18.01 -5.35 8.56
C ASP A 209 17.56 -4.52 7.36
N ILE A 210 16.38 -4.84 6.79
CA ILE A 210 15.77 -4.05 5.70
C ILE A 210 15.52 -2.61 6.14
N ARG A 211 14.95 -2.40 7.32
CA ARG A 211 14.68 -1.06 7.86
C ARG A 211 15.95 -0.25 8.04
N ALA A 212 16.98 -0.86 8.63
CA ALA A 212 18.27 -0.22 8.85
C ALA A 212 18.98 0.08 7.52
N HIS A 213 18.93 -0.84 6.56
CA HIS A 213 19.50 -0.64 5.23
C HIS A 213 18.75 0.49 4.49
N ALA A 214 17.42 0.49 4.54
CA ALA A 214 16.59 1.52 3.92
C ALA A 214 16.90 2.92 4.46
N ALA A 215 17.08 3.07 5.77
CA ALA A 215 17.43 4.37 6.35
C ALA A 215 18.75 4.91 5.79
N ARG A 216 19.77 4.05 5.68
CA ARG A 216 21.06 4.43 5.10
C ARG A 216 20.96 4.83 3.63
N GLU A 217 20.28 4.00 2.82
CA GLU A 217 20.20 4.23 1.37
C GLU A 217 19.32 5.43 1.02
N ILE A 218 18.20 5.64 1.74
CA ILE A 218 17.32 6.79 1.54
C ILE A 218 18.03 8.09 1.95
N ALA A 219 18.76 8.11 3.06
CA ALA A 219 19.55 9.29 3.47
C ALA A 219 20.59 9.70 2.40
N LYS A 220 21.22 8.74 1.72
CA LYS A 220 22.15 9.02 0.60
C LYS A 220 21.48 9.75 -0.57
N THR A 221 20.16 9.63 -0.73
CA THR A 221 19.43 10.34 -1.80
C THR A 221 19.22 11.81 -1.51
N GLY A 222 19.50 12.27 -0.29
CA GLY A 222 19.31 13.66 0.15
C GLY A 222 18.03 13.91 0.94
N VAL A 223 17.25 12.88 1.25
CA VAL A 223 16.12 12.99 2.19
C VAL A 223 16.67 13.19 3.60
N ASP A 224 16.23 14.25 4.29
CA ASP A 224 16.55 14.53 5.68
C ASP A 224 15.66 13.67 6.59
N LEU A 225 16.20 12.55 7.11
CA LEU A 225 15.49 11.63 7.99
C LEU A 225 15.70 12.02 9.44
N ARG A 226 14.61 12.33 10.15
CA ARG A 226 14.64 12.68 11.56
C ARG A 226 13.75 11.75 12.36
N PHE A 227 14.35 10.97 13.22
CA PHE A 227 13.68 10.00 14.08
C PHE A 227 13.48 10.58 15.49
N GLU A 228 12.58 9.95 16.27
CA GLU A 228 12.26 10.29 17.65
C GLU A 228 11.73 11.73 17.82
N LEU A 229 11.10 12.26 16.76
CA LEU A 229 10.54 13.60 16.72
C LEU A 229 9.05 13.59 16.36
N ASN A 230 8.29 14.48 17.02
CA ASN A 230 6.90 14.79 16.72
C ASN A 230 6.75 16.25 16.31
N VAL A 231 5.68 16.56 15.58
CA VAL A 231 5.21 17.92 15.37
C VAL A 231 4.26 18.27 16.52
N GLU A 232 4.48 19.39 17.18
CA GLU A 232 3.65 19.91 18.27
C GLU A 232 2.68 20.98 17.79
N ALA A 233 3.09 21.79 16.82
CA ALA A 233 2.23 22.80 16.21
C ALA A 233 2.64 23.10 14.76
N ILE A 234 1.68 23.56 13.96
CA ILE A 234 1.90 24.13 12.63
C ILE A 234 1.27 25.52 12.59
N GLU A 235 2.02 26.50 12.12
CA GLU A 235 1.57 27.89 12.02
C GLU A 235 1.85 28.44 10.61
N PRO A 236 0.96 29.28 10.06
CA PRO A 236 1.28 30.05 8.86
C PRO A 236 2.50 30.93 9.08
N ALA A 237 3.39 30.99 8.09
CA ALA A 237 4.60 31.81 8.12
C ALA A 237 4.79 32.54 6.77
N ALA A 238 5.67 33.53 6.75
CA ALA A 238 6.00 34.23 5.51
C ALA A 238 6.60 33.26 4.48
N GLY A 239 5.81 32.91 3.46
CA GLY A 239 6.22 32.00 2.39
C GLY A 239 6.01 30.50 2.66
N GLY A 240 5.06 30.14 3.53
CA GLY A 240 4.68 28.75 3.78
C GLY A 240 4.17 28.49 5.19
N LEU A 241 4.63 27.40 5.77
CA LEU A 241 4.28 26.90 7.10
C LEU A 241 5.52 26.81 7.98
N ARG A 242 5.35 27.03 9.28
CA ARG A 242 6.37 26.78 10.32
C ARG A 242 5.87 25.68 11.23
N LEU A 243 6.67 24.64 11.41
CA LEU A 243 6.41 23.54 12.33
C LEU A 243 7.25 23.74 13.59
N GLN A 244 6.62 23.54 14.75
CA GLN A 244 7.31 23.41 16.03
C GLN A 244 7.49 21.91 16.34
N LEU A 245 8.70 21.49 16.68
CA LEU A 245 9.02 20.08 16.96
C LEU A 245 9.20 19.82 18.45
N SER A 246 9.04 18.56 18.84
CA SER A 246 9.12 18.11 20.25
C SER A 246 10.48 18.31 20.93
N ASP A 247 11.54 18.56 20.18
CA ASP A 247 12.86 18.92 20.71
C ASP A 247 13.08 20.45 20.86
N GLY A 248 12.03 21.24 20.60
CA GLY A 248 12.06 22.69 20.63
C GLY A 248 12.60 23.34 19.34
N SER A 249 13.04 22.57 18.36
CA SER A 249 13.47 23.09 17.06
C SER A 249 12.29 23.45 16.17
N THR A 250 12.56 24.21 15.10
CA THR A 250 11.54 24.59 14.12
C THR A 250 11.96 24.18 12.71
N LEU A 251 10.96 23.89 11.85
CA LEU A 251 11.13 23.66 10.42
C LEU A 251 10.21 24.59 9.63
N GLU A 252 10.66 24.97 8.44
CA GLU A 252 9.81 25.63 7.46
C GLU A 252 9.46 24.67 6.33
N ALA A 253 8.21 24.74 5.87
CA ALA A 253 7.69 23.92 4.77
C ALA A 253 6.76 24.73 3.86
N ASP A 254 6.68 24.34 2.60
CA ASP A 254 5.62 24.81 1.71
C ASP A 254 4.37 23.93 1.87
N VAL A 255 4.59 22.64 2.12
CA VAL A 255 3.52 21.64 2.35
C VAL A 255 3.95 20.69 3.47
N VAL A 256 2.99 20.29 4.31
CA VAL A 256 3.16 19.26 5.35
C VAL A 256 2.23 18.09 5.05
N LEU A 257 2.81 16.93 4.75
CA LEU A 257 2.08 15.69 4.50
C LEU A 257 2.03 14.84 5.76
N TYR A 258 0.86 14.51 6.24
CA TYR A 258 0.66 13.52 7.29
C TYR A 258 0.36 12.15 6.68
N ALA A 259 1.21 11.18 6.96
CA ALA A 259 1.11 9.78 6.57
C ALA A 259 1.28 8.88 7.82
N THR A 260 0.49 9.19 8.87
CA THR A 260 0.60 8.59 10.22
C THR A 260 -0.32 7.39 10.44
N GLY A 261 -1.06 6.99 9.42
CA GLY A 261 -1.94 5.82 9.43
C GLY A 261 -3.27 6.07 8.73
N ARG A 262 -4.07 5.02 8.68
CA ARG A 262 -5.41 5.01 8.11
C ARG A 262 -6.38 4.49 9.17
N LYS A 263 -7.64 4.89 9.07
CA LYS A 263 -8.73 4.39 9.91
C LYS A 263 -9.85 3.84 9.02
N PRO A 264 -10.62 2.85 9.48
CA PRO A 264 -11.79 2.36 8.75
C PRO A 264 -12.75 3.50 8.41
N ASN A 265 -13.24 3.53 7.17
CA ASN A 265 -14.14 4.57 6.70
C ASN A 265 -15.61 4.21 7.03
N LEU A 266 -15.99 4.38 8.30
CA LEU A 266 -17.31 4.01 8.84
C LEU A 266 -18.20 5.20 9.17
N GLN A 267 -17.68 6.43 9.11
CA GLN A 267 -18.44 7.61 9.53
C GLN A 267 -19.71 7.79 8.70
N GLY A 268 -20.86 7.92 9.37
CA GLY A 268 -22.16 8.13 8.72
C GLY A 268 -22.70 6.92 7.93
N LEU A 269 -22.13 5.75 8.13
CA LEU A 269 -22.57 4.51 7.46
C LEU A 269 -23.88 3.95 8.04
N GLY A 270 -24.30 4.39 9.25
CA GLY A 270 -25.55 3.95 9.89
C GLY A 270 -25.38 2.63 10.68
N LEU A 271 -24.16 2.33 11.15
CA LEU A 271 -23.92 1.12 11.96
C LEU A 271 -24.68 1.12 13.27
N GLU A 272 -25.06 2.29 13.77
CA GLU A 272 -25.89 2.48 14.95
C GLU A 272 -27.32 1.93 14.79
N ASN A 273 -27.76 1.66 13.57
CA ASN A 273 -29.10 1.11 13.25
C ASN A 273 -29.14 -0.41 13.23
N VAL A 274 -27.98 -1.07 13.31
CA VAL A 274 -27.84 -2.51 13.14
C VAL A 274 -26.86 -3.09 14.16
N ASN A 275 -26.88 -4.40 14.36
CA ASN A 275 -26.03 -5.08 15.34
C ASN A 275 -24.67 -5.47 14.70
N VAL A 276 -23.89 -4.49 14.23
CA VAL A 276 -22.55 -4.72 13.68
C VAL A 276 -21.50 -4.36 14.73
N ALA A 277 -20.76 -5.36 15.21
CA ALA A 277 -19.69 -5.17 16.19
C ALA A 277 -18.44 -4.57 15.55
N THR A 278 -17.76 -3.70 16.31
CA THR A 278 -16.46 -3.13 15.94
C THR A 278 -15.44 -3.39 17.03
N SER A 279 -14.19 -3.61 16.64
CA SER A 279 -13.07 -3.79 17.54
C SER A 279 -12.72 -2.49 18.29
N GLU A 280 -11.81 -2.56 19.26
CA GLU A 280 -11.23 -1.40 19.95
C GLU A 280 -10.49 -0.44 18.99
N PHE A 281 -10.05 -0.93 17.83
CA PHE A 281 -9.42 -0.12 16.77
C PHE A 281 -10.41 0.50 15.78
N GLY A 282 -11.72 0.26 15.99
CA GLY A 282 -12.80 0.75 15.14
C GLY A 282 -12.96 -0.02 13.82
N THR A 283 -12.40 -1.21 13.69
CA THR A 283 -12.59 -2.08 12.51
C THR A 283 -13.84 -2.95 12.69
N ILE A 284 -14.53 -3.27 11.59
CA ILE A 284 -15.67 -4.20 11.64
C ILE A 284 -15.19 -5.62 11.91
N GLU A 285 -15.76 -6.27 12.92
CA GLU A 285 -15.48 -7.66 13.22
C GLU A 285 -16.26 -8.58 12.28
N VAL A 286 -15.57 -9.55 11.69
CA VAL A 286 -16.14 -10.52 10.76
C VAL A 286 -15.65 -11.94 11.07
N ASP A 287 -16.47 -12.92 10.71
CA ASP A 287 -16.07 -14.33 10.72
C ASP A 287 -15.26 -14.73 9.46
N GLU A 288 -14.94 -16.02 9.35
CA GLU A 288 -14.19 -16.57 8.19
C GLU A 288 -14.98 -16.48 6.86
N GLU A 289 -16.27 -16.19 6.91
CA GLU A 289 -17.16 -15.97 5.75
C GLU A 289 -17.37 -14.49 5.44
N TYR A 290 -16.65 -13.59 6.12
CA TYR A 290 -16.79 -12.13 6.04
C TYR A 290 -18.12 -11.61 6.59
N ARG A 291 -18.87 -12.43 7.37
CA ARG A 291 -20.15 -12.04 7.97
C ARG A 291 -19.87 -11.27 9.26
N THR A 292 -20.61 -10.20 9.46
CA THR A 292 -20.60 -9.44 10.72
C THR A 292 -21.49 -10.11 11.77
N SER A 293 -21.63 -9.50 12.94
CA SER A 293 -22.61 -9.91 13.95
C SER A 293 -24.06 -9.72 13.52
N GLU A 294 -24.33 -8.97 12.42
CA GLU A 294 -25.64 -8.92 11.74
C GLU A 294 -25.64 -9.90 10.57
N PRO A 295 -26.50 -10.95 10.58
CA PRO A 295 -26.41 -12.06 9.62
C PRO A 295 -26.52 -11.71 8.13
N SER A 296 -27.21 -10.62 7.79
CA SER A 296 -27.38 -10.14 6.42
C SER A 296 -26.30 -9.17 5.98
N ILE A 297 -25.42 -8.73 6.90
CA ILE A 297 -24.39 -7.73 6.65
C ILE A 297 -23.00 -8.36 6.69
N PHE A 298 -22.22 -8.07 5.66
CA PHE A 298 -20.85 -8.56 5.45
C PHE A 298 -19.90 -7.38 5.34
N ALA A 299 -18.62 -7.61 5.61
CA ALA A 299 -17.59 -6.61 5.40
C ALA A 299 -16.27 -7.24 4.93
N LEU A 300 -15.48 -6.51 4.11
CA LEU A 300 -14.18 -6.96 3.64
C LEU A 300 -13.24 -5.79 3.30
N GLY A 301 -11.96 -6.09 3.15
CA GLY A 301 -10.92 -5.10 2.86
C GLY A 301 -10.51 -4.30 4.09
N ASP A 302 -9.92 -3.11 3.89
CA ASP A 302 -9.31 -2.29 4.96
C ASP A 302 -10.27 -2.00 6.13
N VAL A 303 -11.57 -2.02 5.90
CA VAL A 303 -12.59 -1.76 6.94
C VAL A 303 -12.63 -2.83 8.02
N THR A 304 -12.10 -4.03 7.75
CA THR A 304 -12.03 -5.15 8.72
C THR A 304 -10.69 -5.24 9.48
N GLY A 305 -9.72 -4.38 9.14
CA GLY A 305 -8.45 -4.28 9.87
C GLY A 305 -7.43 -5.38 9.59
N GLY A 306 -7.62 -6.15 8.53
CA GLY A 306 -6.65 -7.13 8.05
C GLY A 306 -5.45 -6.47 7.33
N MET A 307 -4.82 -7.20 6.41
CA MET A 307 -3.78 -6.63 5.57
C MET A 307 -4.37 -5.62 4.57
N GLU A 308 -4.06 -4.34 4.72
CA GLU A 308 -4.53 -3.23 3.86
C GLU A 308 -3.83 -3.27 2.48
N LEU A 309 -4.01 -4.36 1.74
CA LEU A 309 -3.44 -4.59 0.42
C LEU A 309 -4.53 -4.86 -0.61
N ILE A 310 -4.38 -4.28 -1.78
CA ILE A 310 -5.36 -4.39 -2.86
C ILE A 310 -5.64 -5.82 -3.27
N LEU A 311 -4.58 -6.62 -3.46
CA LEU A 311 -4.74 -8.01 -3.91
C LEU A 311 -5.37 -8.89 -2.81
N VAL A 312 -5.22 -8.52 -1.54
CA VAL A 312 -5.96 -9.15 -0.43
C VAL A 312 -7.44 -8.83 -0.55
N ALA A 313 -7.82 -7.55 -0.66
CA ALA A 313 -9.22 -7.16 -0.83
C ALA A 313 -9.86 -7.78 -2.10
N LEU A 314 -9.10 -7.94 -3.19
CA LEU A 314 -9.58 -8.64 -4.40
C LEU A 314 -9.82 -10.13 -4.13
N ALA A 315 -8.92 -10.79 -3.39
CA ALA A 315 -9.07 -12.20 -3.02
C ALA A 315 -10.27 -12.41 -2.10
N GLU A 316 -10.45 -11.53 -1.11
CA GLU A 316 -11.59 -11.52 -0.19
C GLU A 316 -12.91 -11.32 -0.95
N GLY A 317 -12.97 -10.31 -1.85
CA GLY A 317 -14.17 -10.08 -2.68
C GLY A 317 -14.51 -11.26 -3.59
N MET A 318 -13.51 -11.96 -4.12
CA MET A 318 -13.70 -13.20 -4.88
C MET A 318 -14.23 -14.33 -3.99
N ALA A 319 -13.62 -14.54 -2.81
CA ALA A 319 -14.00 -15.59 -1.87
C ALA A 319 -15.42 -15.36 -1.35
N PHE A 320 -15.75 -14.12 -0.96
CA PHE A 320 -17.11 -13.72 -0.57
C PHE A 320 -18.13 -14.06 -1.66
N ALA A 321 -17.92 -13.58 -2.88
CA ALA A 321 -18.88 -13.80 -3.95
C ALA A 321 -19.10 -15.27 -4.29
N ARG A 322 -18.03 -16.08 -4.29
CA ARG A 322 -18.13 -17.53 -4.51
C ARG A 322 -18.93 -18.23 -3.41
N ARG A 323 -18.68 -17.88 -2.15
CA ARG A 323 -19.38 -18.49 -1.01
C ARG A 323 -20.84 -18.14 -0.95
N GLN A 324 -21.19 -16.89 -1.29
CA GLN A 324 -22.57 -16.41 -1.16
C GLN A 324 -23.46 -16.69 -2.40
N PHE A 325 -22.86 -16.80 -3.59
CA PHE A 325 -23.59 -16.85 -4.86
C PHE A 325 -23.11 -17.94 -5.83
N GLY A 326 -21.94 -18.50 -5.62
CA GLY A 326 -21.33 -19.50 -6.50
C GLY A 326 -21.06 -20.84 -5.81
N GLU A 327 -20.05 -21.55 -6.30
CA GLU A 327 -19.55 -22.76 -5.65
C GLU A 327 -18.62 -22.40 -4.50
N PRO A 328 -18.69 -23.10 -3.34
CA PRO A 328 -17.83 -22.85 -2.20
C PRO A 328 -16.35 -22.94 -2.59
N ALA A 329 -15.63 -21.88 -2.37
CA ALA A 329 -14.16 -21.86 -2.46
C ALA A 329 -13.54 -21.97 -1.07
N GLY A 330 -12.32 -22.48 -1.00
CA GLY A 330 -11.53 -22.48 0.23
C GLY A 330 -11.33 -21.07 0.81
N ALA A 331 -10.92 -21.00 2.06
CA ALA A 331 -10.54 -19.72 2.69
C ALA A 331 -9.40 -19.03 1.94
N VAL A 332 -9.36 -17.71 2.01
CA VAL A 332 -8.21 -16.96 1.52
C VAL A 332 -7.00 -17.35 2.37
N ASP A 333 -5.91 -17.70 1.71
CA ASP A 333 -4.66 -18.03 2.37
C ASP A 333 -3.81 -16.75 2.49
N TYR A 334 -3.63 -16.30 3.72
CA TYR A 334 -2.87 -15.09 4.06
C TYR A 334 -1.38 -15.38 4.34
N ASP A 335 -0.92 -16.62 4.20
CA ASP A 335 0.49 -16.95 4.36
C ASP A 335 1.28 -16.50 3.13
N PHE A 336 2.49 -16.01 3.38
CA PHE A 336 3.45 -15.61 2.34
C PHE A 336 2.92 -14.58 1.32
N ILE A 337 2.16 -13.59 1.78
CA ILE A 337 1.73 -12.48 0.92
C ILE A 337 2.94 -11.60 0.59
N PRO A 338 3.31 -11.46 -0.70
CA PRO A 338 4.39 -10.58 -1.07
C PRO A 338 3.98 -9.11 -0.92
N THR A 339 4.91 -8.31 -0.45
CA THR A 339 4.70 -6.87 -0.25
C THR A 339 5.86 -6.09 -0.86
N ALA A 340 5.56 -4.96 -1.50
CA ALA A 340 6.56 -4.04 -2.01
C ALA A 340 6.36 -2.64 -1.45
N VAL A 341 7.46 -1.95 -1.14
CA VAL A 341 7.50 -0.52 -0.88
C VAL A 341 8.28 0.14 -2.01
N PHE A 342 7.60 1.01 -2.75
CA PHE A 342 8.18 1.68 -3.93
C PHE A 342 8.96 2.95 -3.53
N CYS A 343 9.74 2.84 -2.46
CA CYS A 343 10.77 3.81 -2.12
C CYS A 343 11.98 3.69 -3.06
N GLN A 344 13.00 4.49 -2.85
CA GLN A 344 14.17 4.52 -3.73
C GLN A 344 15.45 4.39 -2.92
N PRO A 345 16.09 3.17 -2.96
CA PRO A 345 15.75 1.94 -3.73
C PRO A 345 14.46 1.24 -3.27
N ASN A 346 13.88 0.39 -4.12
CA ASN A 346 12.66 -0.34 -3.83
C ASN A 346 12.90 -1.46 -2.80
N ILE A 347 11.88 -1.74 -1.98
CA ILE A 347 11.86 -2.89 -1.06
C ILE A 347 10.85 -3.91 -1.57
N GLY A 348 11.22 -5.19 -1.52
CA GLY A 348 10.32 -6.32 -1.70
C GLY A 348 10.51 -7.31 -0.55
N THR A 349 9.41 -7.88 -0.06
CA THR A 349 9.44 -8.82 1.06
C THR A 349 8.35 -9.87 0.93
N VAL A 350 8.63 -11.08 1.38
CA VAL A 350 7.64 -12.15 1.51
C VAL A 350 8.00 -13.07 2.67
N GLY A 351 7.00 -13.49 3.42
CA GLY A 351 7.15 -14.37 4.57
C GLY A 351 7.56 -13.67 5.85
N PHE A 352 8.21 -14.39 6.77
CA PHE A 352 8.50 -13.95 8.11
C PHE A 352 9.72 -13.04 8.19
N THR A 353 9.66 -12.03 9.04
CA THR A 353 10.87 -11.31 9.49
C THR A 353 11.73 -12.24 10.34
N GLU A 354 12.98 -11.89 10.58
CA GLU A 354 13.87 -12.67 11.43
C GLU A 354 13.28 -12.88 12.86
N GLU A 355 12.73 -11.81 13.44
CA GLU A 355 12.11 -11.86 14.77
C GLU A 355 10.92 -12.84 14.79
N GLN A 356 10.02 -12.74 13.82
CA GLN A 356 8.86 -13.61 13.67
C GLN A 356 9.28 -15.07 13.43
N ALA A 357 10.30 -15.29 12.58
CA ALA A 357 10.81 -16.62 12.28
C ALA A 357 11.45 -17.27 13.51
N ARG A 358 12.25 -16.51 14.28
CA ARG A 358 12.83 -17.00 15.56
C ARG A 358 11.73 -17.37 16.57
N ALA A 359 10.70 -16.55 16.69
CA ALA A 359 9.57 -16.81 17.58
C ALA A 359 8.77 -18.07 17.16
N LYS A 360 8.56 -18.27 15.85
CA LYS A 360 7.74 -19.39 15.33
C LYS A 360 8.50 -20.71 15.21
N PHE A 361 9.76 -20.67 14.73
CA PHE A 361 10.54 -21.88 14.39
C PHE A 361 11.68 -22.18 15.39
N GLY A 362 12.01 -21.22 16.25
CA GLY A 362 13.13 -21.34 17.20
C GLY A 362 14.49 -21.22 16.52
N HIS A 363 14.95 -22.28 15.85
CA HIS A 363 16.26 -22.33 15.20
C HIS A 363 16.15 -22.03 13.71
N ILE A 364 16.78 -20.94 13.27
CA ILE A 364 16.82 -20.50 11.87
C ILE A 364 18.26 -20.37 11.38
N ARG A 365 18.45 -20.37 10.08
CA ARG A 365 19.68 -19.96 9.40
C ARG A 365 19.40 -18.71 8.59
N LEU A 366 20.34 -17.78 8.63
CA LEU A 366 20.26 -16.51 7.88
C LEU A 366 21.29 -16.54 6.75
N PHE A 367 20.92 -15.97 5.61
CA PHE A 367 21.82 -15.69 4.52
C PHE A 367 21.63 -14.25 4.14
N LYS A 368 22.72 -13.47 4.09
CA LYS A 368 22.68 -12.03 3.83
C LYS A 368 23.73 -11.68 2.79
N SER A 369 23.38 -10.82 1.86
CA SER A 369 24.31 -10.26 0.89
C SER A 369 24.07 -8.77 0.71
N THR A 370 25.16 -8.02 0.59
CA THR A 370 25.14 -6.59 0.28
C THR A 370 26.14 -6.33 -0.83
N PHE A 371 25.66 -5.74 -1.93
CA PHE A 371 26.52 -5.46 -3.08
C PHE A 371 26.08 -4.21 -3.84
N LYS A 372 27.02 -3.65 -4.59
CA LYS A 372 26.75 -2.52 -5.49
C LYS A 372 26.11 -3.05 -6.78
N PRO A 373 24.90 -2.58 -7.18
CA PRO A 373 24.32 -2.95 -8.46
C PRO A 373 25.29 -2.72 -9.62
N MET A 374 25.37 -3.67 -10.56
CA MET A 374 26.31 -3.59 -11.69
C MET A 374 26.18 -2.27 -12.48
N LYS A 375 24.96 -1.78 -12.69
CA LYS A 375 24.71 -0.46 -13.30
C LYS A 375 25.49 0.66 -12.63
N HIS A 376 25.64 0.60 -11.30
CA HIS A 376 26.25 1.67 -10.51
C HIS A 376 27.77 1.56 -10.41
N THR A 377 28.37 0.51 -10.93
CA THR A 377 29.83 0.44 -11.11
C THR A 377 30.33 1.44 -12.16
N ILE A 378 29.49 1.76 -13.16
CA ILE A 378 29.77 2.74 -14.21
C ILE A 378 29.09 4.09 -13.90
N SER A 379 27.81 4.09 -13.49
CA SER A 379 27.12 5.36 -13.20
C SER A 379 27.72 6.14 -12.03
N GLY A 380 28.48 5.47 -11.16
CA GLY A 380 29.14 6.07 -10.00
C GLY A 380 28.20 6.32 -8.81
N ARG A 381 26.90 5.97 -8.91
CA ARG A 381 25.97 6.13 -7.80
C ARG A 381 26.39 5.25 -6.62
N ASP A 382 26.35 5.82 -5.42
CA ASP A 382 26.58 5.09 -4.18
C ASP A 382 25.26 4.50 -3.66
N GLU A 383 24.79 3.44 -4.31
CA GLU A 383 23.61 2.70 -3.94
C GLU A 383 23.98 1.24 -3.73
N GLN A 384 23.48 0.63 -2.66
CA GLN A 384 23.72 -0.76 -2.32
C GLN A 384 22.41 -1.55 -2.38
N THR A 385 22.46 -2.72 -3.01
CA THR A 385 21.42 -3.74 -2.89
C THR A 385 21.67 -4.56 -1.64
N PHE A 386 20.61 -4.89 -0.92
CA PHE A 386 20.62 -5.81 0.22
C PHE A 386 19.64 -6.95 -0.03
N MET A 387 20.06 -8.17 0.26
CA MET A 387 19.23 -9.37 0.17
C MET A 387 19.40 -10.25 1.40
N LYS A 388 18.29 -10.85 1.84
CA LYS A 388 18.23 -11.73 3.01
C LYS A 388 17.32 -12.91 2.77
N LEU A 389 17.80 -14.12 3.08
CA LEU A 389 17.00 -15.33 3.19
C LEU A 389 16.94 -15.76 4.66
N ILE A 390 15.77 -16.21 5.08
CA ILE A 390 15.51 -16.79 6.39
C ILE A 390 15.04 -18.22 6.18
N VAL A 391 15.75 -19.18 6.78
CA VAL A 391 15.53 -20.59 6.57
C VAL A 391 15.24 -21.27 7.91
N ASP A 392 14.13 -22.00 7.99
CA ASP A 392 13.87 -22.90 9.12
C ASP A 392 14.88 -24.04 9.13
N LYS A 393 15.65 -24.16 10.22
CA LYS A 393 16.74 -25.14 10.31
C LYS A 393 16.24 -26.59 10.31
N ALA A 394 15.05 -26.85 10.80
CA ALA A 394 14.51 -28.20 10.91
C ALA A 394 14.00 -28.75 9.58
N SER A 395 13.27 -27.95 8.81
CA SER A 395 12.64 -28.36 7.56
C SER A 395 13.44 -27.97 6.30
N ASP A 396 14.48 -27.16 6.43
CA ASP A 396 15.23 -26.52 5.36
C ASP A 396 14.36 -25.57 4.50
N ARG A 397 13.11 -25.29 4.88
CA ARG A 397 12.23 -24.38 4.12
C ARG A 397 12.72 -22.95 4.21
N VAL A 398 12.70 -22.25 3.08
CA VAL A 398 12.83 -20.79 3.06
C VAL A 398 11.52 -20.20 3.55
N VAL A 399 11.56 -19.48 4.68
CA VAL A 399 10.37 -18.96 5.36
C VAL A 399 10.27 -17.44 5.33
N GLY A 400 11.33 -16.76 4.91
CA GLY A 400 11.32 -15.31 4.71
C GLY A 400 12.36 -14.90 3.67
N VAL A 401 11.97 -13.95 2.80
CA VAL A 401 12.86 -13.36 1.80
C VAL A 401 12.64 -11.86 1.76
N HIS A 402 13.73 -11.12 1.86
CA HIS A 402 13.71 -9.66 1.90
C HIS A 402 14.78 -9.10 0.97
N MET A 403 14.43 -8.09 0.19
CA MET A 403 15.33 -7.41 -0.72
C MET A 403 15.09 -5.90 -0.68
N MET A 404 16.16 -5.13 -0.73
CA MET A 404 16.14 -3.73 -1.11
C MET A 404 17.09 -3.52 -2.28
N GLY A 405 16.57 -2.98 -3.37
CA GLY A 405 17.33 -2.73 -4.59
C GLY A 405 16.42 -2.57 -5.81
N PRO A 406 17.01 -2.38 -6.99
CA PRO A 406 16.26 -2.31 -8.24
C PRO A 406 15.36 -3.53 -8.44
N ASP A 407 14.15 -3.32 -8.91
CA ASP A 407 13.17 -4.37 -9.26
C ASP A 407 12.76 -5.32 -8.12
N ALA A 408 13.03 -4.96 -6.84
CA ALA A 408 12.76 -5.82 -5.69
C ALA A 408 11.31 -6.32 -5.66
N GLY A 409 10.33 -5.47 -5.98
CA GLY A 409 8.91 -5.88 -6.02
C GLY A 409 8.60 -6.90 -7.12
N GLU A 410 9.19 -6.73 -8.30
CA GLU A 410 9.00 -7.64 -9.44
C GLU A 410 9.63 -9.02 -9.15
N ILE A 411 10.82 -9.03 -8.57
CA ILE A 411 11.53 -10.26 -8.18
C ILE A 411 10.74 -11.00 -7.10
N MET A 412 10.24 -10.27 -6.11
CA MET A 412 9.56 -10.84 -4.94
C MET A 412 8.25 -11.55 -5.31
N GLN A 413 7.57 -11.11 -6.37
CA GLN A 413 6.36 -11.79 -6.87
C GLN A 413 6.66 -13.24 -7.30
N GLY A 414 7.77 -13.48 -7.99
CA GLY A 414 8.19 -14.84 -8.37
C GLY A 414 8.62 -15.67 -7.17
N ILE A 415 9.36 -15.09 -6.25
CA ILE A 415 9.83 -15.76 -5.02
C ILE A 415 8.64 -16.18 -4.13
N ALA A 416 7.58 -15.38 -4.05
CA ALA A 416 6.40 -15.72 -3.28
C ALA A 416 5.75 -17.05 -3.73
N ILE A 417 5.74 -17.32 -5.03
CA ILE A 417 5.24 -18.59 -5.57
C ILE A 417 6.09 -19.76 -5.07
N ALA A 418 7.42 -19.60 -5.06
CA ALA A 418 8.34 -20.62 -4.56
C ALA A 418 8.14 -20.89 -3.06
N LEU A 419 8.00 -19.85 -2.23
CA LEU A 419 7.76 -20.02 -0.80
C LEU A 419 6.43 -20.72 -0.53
N ARG A 420 5.38 -20.36 -1.24
CA ARG A 420 4.07 -21.03 -1.13
C ARG A 420 4.13 -22.49 -1.55
N ALA A 421 4.94 -22.82 -2.54
CA ALA A 421 5.23 -24.20 -2.94
C ALA A 421 6.10 -24.96 -1.93
N GLY A 422 6.59 -24.30 -0.87
CA GLY A 422 7.39 -24.93 0.17
C GLY A 422 8.87 -25.11 -0.21
N ALA A 423 9.41 -24.24 -1.07
CA ALA A 423 10.79 -24.33 -1.53
C ALA A 423 11.79 -24.35 -0.37
N THR A 424 12.77 -25.25 -0.46
CA THR A 424 13.83 -25.41 0.53
C THR A 424 15.10 -24.65 0.10
N LYS A 425 16.01 -24.42 1.06
CA LYS A 425 17.31 -23.81 0.76
C LYS A 425 18.12 -24.69 -0.19
N ALA A 426 18.04 -26.01 -0.05
CA ALA A 426 18.66 -26.94 -0.98
C ALA A 426 18.14 -26.77 -2.42
N LEU A 427 16.83 -26.50 -2.60
CA LEU A 427 16.27 -26.20 -3.92
C LEU A 427 16.80 -24.87 -4.47
N PHE A 428 16.90 -23.83 -3.66
CA PHE A 428 17.54 -22.57 -4.08
C PHE A 428 18.97 -22.80 -4.51
N ASP A 429 19.77 -23.56 -3.74
CA ASP A 429 21.20 -23.82 -4.04
C ASP A 429 21.44 -24.64 -5.31
N THR A 430 20.47 -25.45 -5.70
CA THR A 430 20.55 -26.28 -6.92
C THR A 430 19.92 -25.62 -8.15
N THR A 431 19.20 -24.52 -7.95
CA THR A 431 18.61 -23.76 -9.06
C THR A 431 19.68 -22.95 -9.79
N ILE A 432 19.71 -23.06 -11.11
CA ILE A 432 20.64 -22.30 -11.95
C ILE A 432 20.16 -20.86 -12.06
N GLY A 433 21.01 -19.90 -11.68
CA GLY A 433 20.73 -18.47 -11.77
C GLY A 433 20.79 -17.94 -13.20
N ILE A 434 20.12 -16.82 -13.43
CA ILE A 434 20.21 -16.06 -14.69
C ILE A 434 21.34 -15.05 -14.55
N HIS A 435 22.44 -15.22 -15.31
CA HIS A 435 23.57 -14.30 -15.27
C HIS A 435 23.58 -13.34 -16.47
N PRO A 436 23.88 -12.02 -16.28
CA PRO A 436 24.07 -11.35 -14.97
C PRO A 436 22.77 -10.65 -14.52
N THR A 437 22.24 -11.03 -13.37
CA THR A 437 21.09 -10.39 -12.72
C THR A 437 21.31 -10.25 -11.22
N ALA A 438 20.62 -9.28 -10.58
CA ALA A 438 20.64 -9.20 -9.11
C ALA A 438 19.97 -10.41 -8.46
N ALA A 439 18.93 -10.96 -9.09
CA ALA A 439 18.14 -12.07 -8.53
C ALA A 439 18.93 -13.38 -8.38
N GLU A 440 20.01 -13.57 -9.18
CA GLU A 440 20.86 -14.78 -9.04
C GLU A 440 21.50 -14.90 -7.66
N GLU A 441 21.65 -13.78 -6.93
CA GLU A 441 22.19 -13.79 -5.58
C GLU A 441 21.37 -14.68 -4.64
N PHE A 442 20.05 -14.78 -4.82
CA PHE A 442 19.21 -15.66 -4.01
C PHE A 442 19.58 -17.16 -4.15
N VAL A 443 20.17 -17.58 -5.25
CA VAL A 443 20.61 -18.95 -5.49
C VAL A 443 22.11 -19.16 -5.33
N THR A 444 22.86 -18.07 -5.10
CA THR A 444 24.31 -18.11 -4.90
C THR A 444 24.76 -17.87 -3.45
N MET A 445 23.90 -17.33 -2.58
CA MET A 445 24.16 -17.19 -1.15
C MET A 445 24.22 -18.56 -0.45
N ARG A 446 25.39 -19.19 -0.36
CA ARG A 446 25.56 -20.54 0.19
C ARG A 446 26.04 -20.59 1.62
N GLU A 447 26.77 -19.57 2.06
CA GLU A 447 27.32 -19.52 3.41
C GLU A 447 26.31 -18.86 4.35
N PRO A 448 25.95 -19.53 5.47
CA PRO A 448 25.13 -18.91 6.49
C PRO A 448 25.82 -17.69 7.10
N TRP A 449 25.06 -16.63 7.29
CA TRP A 449 25.54 -15.46 8.00
C TRP A 449 25.68 -15.77 9.50
N THR A 450 26.82 -15.40 10.08
CA THR A 450 27.13 -15.51 11.50
C THR A 450 27.33 -14.12 12.08
N GLU A 451 26.85 -13.86 13.28
CA GLU A 451 27.27 -12.68 14.04
C GLU A 451 28.75 -12.87 14.44
N ASP A 452 29.62 -11.94 14.01
CA ASP A 452 31.02 -11.89 14.46
C ASP A 452 31.10 -11.41 15.91
#